data_f660b864683fb6260d4cd886de64bae4
#
_entry.id   f660b864683fb6260d4cd886de64bae4
#
_cell.length_a   1.000
_cell.length_b   1.000
_cell.length_c   1.000
_cell.angle_alpha   90.00
_cell.angle_beta   90.00
_cell.angle_gamma   90.00
#
_symmetry.space_group_name_H-M   'P 1'
#
loop_
_entity.id
_entity.type
_entity.pdbx_description
1 polymer ?
#
loop_
_entity_poly.entity_id
_entity_poly.type
_entity_poly.pdbx_seq_one_letter_code
_entity_poly.pdbx_strand_id
1 'polypeptide(L)' 'MSEPTNQPEPTQTYEQARDELAEVVRRLEAGGLTLEESLALWERGERLAEVCQHWLTQARERLAAAQPQQAD' A
#
# COMPACT_ATOMS: atom_id res chain seq x y z
N MET A 1 -5.22 8.67 -28.69
CA MET A 1 -4.76 9.05 -27.79
C MET A 1 -4.28 8.17 -26.92
N SER A 2 -3.36 8.32 -26.44
CA SER A 2 -2.87 7.41 -25.74
C SER A 2 -3.26 7.49 -24.41
N GLU A 3 -3.51 6.47 -23.83
CA GLU A 3 -3.84 6.41 -22.60
C GLU A 3 -2.73 6.42 -21.78
N PRO A 4 -2.67 7.07 -20.85
CA PRO A 4 -1.54 7.05 -20.01
C PRO A 4 -1.47 5.74 -19.41
N THR A 5 -0.31 5.27 -19.28
CA THR A 5 -0.16 4.05 -18.72
C THR A 5 -0.22 4.12 -17.27
N ASN A 6 -0.49 5.23 -16.69
CA ASN A 6 -0.54 5.30 -15.30
C ASN A 6 -1.59 4.48 -14.74
N GLN A 7 -1.34 3.86 -13.66
CA GLN A 7 -2.35 3.17 -12.97
C GLN A 7 -3.24 4.13 -12.29
N PRO A 8 -4.49 3.85 -12.17
CA PRO A 8 -5.39 4.74 -11.44
C PRO A 8 -4.97 4.78 -9.99
N GLU A 9 -5.27 5.84 -9.36
CA GLU A 9 -4.96 5.93 -7.97
C GLU A 9 -5.82 4.98 -7.18
N PRO A 10 -5.30 4.45 -6.09
CA PRO A 10 -6.12 3.57 -5.28
C PRO A 10 -7.31 4.31 -4.71
N THR A 11 -8.37 3.58 -4.46
CA THR A 11 -9.54 4.18 -3.87
C THR A 11 -9.38 4.35 -2.37
N GLN A 12 -8.43 3.68 -1.77
CA GLN A 12 -8.21 3.80 -0.33
C GLN A 12 -7.12 4.80 -0.05
N THR A 13 -7.27 5.52 1.03
CA THR A 13 -6.20 6.38 1.49
C THR A 13 -5.12 5.52 2.14
N TYR A 14 -4.00 6.12 2.39
CA TYR A 14 -2.92 5.44 3.09
C TYR A 14 -3.39 4.95 4.45
N GLU A 15 -4.08 5.80 5.21
CA GLU A 15 -4.52 5.42 6.54
C GLU A 15 -5.51 4.27 6.50
N GLN A 16 -6.41 4.28 5.53
CA GLN A 16 -7.36 3.18 5.42
C GLN A 16 -6.65 1.88 5.11
N ALA A 17 -5.73 1.93 4.16
CA ALA A 17 -5.02 0.71 3.77
C ALA A 17 -4.14 0.21 4.90
N ARG A 18 -3.51 1.12 5.61
CA ARG A 18 -2.66 0.73 6.71
C ARG A 18 -3.45 0.07 7.81
N ASP A 19 -4.63 0.62 8.13
CA ASP A 19 -5.46 0.03 9.17
C ASP A 19 -5.93 -1.36 8.77
N GLU A 20 -6.32 -1.52 7.52
CA GLU A 20 -6.76 -2.83 7.07
C GLU A 20 -5.61 -3.82 7.03
N LEU A 21 -4.44 -3.35 6.65
CA LEU A 21 -3.28 -4.23 6.63
C LEU A 21 -2.96 -4.71 8.04
N ALA A 22 -3.05 -3.81 9.02
CA ALA A 22 -2.81 -4.21 10.39
C ALA A 22 -3.81 -5.25 10.85
N GLU A 23 -5.04 -5.13 10.38
CA GLU A 23 -6.05 -6.12 10.73
C GLU A 23 -5.74 -7.47 10.09
N VAL A 24 -5.30 -7.48 8.85
CA VAL A 24 -4.93 -8.71 8.17
C VAL A 24 -3.79 -9.40 8.94
N VAL A 25 -2.80 -8.62 9.35
CA VAL A 25 -1.67 -9.16 10.05
C VAL A 25 -2.12 -9.76 11.40
N ARG A 26 -2.99 -9.07 12.09
CA ARG A 26 -3.48 -9.58 13.36
C ARG A 26 -4.19 -10.90 13.19
N ARG A 27 -4.99 -11.04 12.15
CA ARG A 27 -5.69 -12.28 11.92
C ARG A 27 -4.76 -13.42 11.57
N LEU A 28 -3.74 -13.11 10.78
CA LEU A 28 -2.76 -14.13 10.44
C LEU A 28 -1.97 -14.56 11.67
N GLU A 29 -1.64 -13.62 12.52
CA GLU A 29 -0.89 -13.93 13.71
C GLU A 29 -1.72 -14.71 14.73
N ALA A 30 -3.00 -14.46 14.76
CA ALA A 30 -3.85 -15.17 15.71
C ALA A 30 -3.94 -16.65 15.40
N GLY A 31 -3.77 -17.01 14.14
CA GLY A 31 -3.78 -18.41 13.78
C GLY A 31 -5.18 -18.97 13.72
N GLY A 32 -5.26 -20.28 13.68
CA GLY A 32 -6.55 -20.93 13.63
C GLY A 32 -7.24 -20.88 12.30
N LEU A 33 -6.51 -20.51 11.26
CA LEU A 33 -7.09 -20.38 9.93
C LEU A 33 -6.78 -21.61 9.10
N THR A 34 -7.66 -21.90 8.16
CA THR A 34 -7.32 -22.91 7.18
C THR A 34 -6.26 -22.36 6.26
N LEU A 35 -5.64 -23.25 5.50
CA LEU A 35 -4.65 -22.82 4.53
C LEU A 35 -5.27 -21.87 3.52
N GLU A 36 -6.46 -22.20 3.05
CA GLU A 36 -7.11 -21.36 2.10
C GLU A 36 -7.39 -19.97 2.67
N GLU A 37 -7.85 -19.90 3.90
CA GLU A 37 -8.10 -18.62 4.54
C GLU A 37 -6.82 -17.83 4.70
N SER A 38 -5.74 -18.52 5.05
CA SER A 38 -4.46 -17.84 5.23
C SER A 38 -3.97 -17.26 3.91
N LEU A 39 -4.12 -18.03 2.84
CA LEU A 39 -3.70 -17.53 1.54
C LEU A 39 -4.52 -16.33 1.09
N ALA A 40 -5.82 -16.39 1.35
CA ALA A 40 -6.66 -15.26 0.96
C ALA A 40 -6.29 -14.00 1.73
N LEU A 41 -6.00 -14.15 3.02
CA LEU A 41 -5.58 -13.02 3.82
C LEU A 41 -4.23 -12.51 3.37
N TRP A 42 -3.32 -13.42 3.04
CA TRP A 42 -2.01 -13.02 2.56
C TRP A 42 -2.13 -12.21 1.28
N GLU A 43 -2.95 -12.67 0.35
CA GLU A 43 -3.12 -11.95 -0.89
C GLU A 43 -3.73 -10.59 -0.67
N ARG A 44 -4.68 -10.51 0.25
CA ARG A 44 -5.27 -9.23 0.56
C ARG A 44 -4.22 -8.30 1.18
N GLY A 45 -3.39 -8.86 2.05
CA GLY A 45 -2.31 -8.07 2.65
C GLY A 45 -1.36 -7.52 1.61
N GLU A 46 -1.06 -8.34 0.59
CA GLU A 46 -0.18 -7.88 -0.46
C GLU A 46 -0.77 -6.70 -1.22
N ARG A 47 -2.05 -6.77 -1.50
CA ARG A 47 -2.69 -5.66 -2.21
C ARG A 47 -2.73 -4.40 -1.35
N LEU A 48 -2.99 -4.56 -0.06
CA LEU A 48 -3.00 -3.41 0.83
C LEU A 48 -1.62 -2.81 0.99
N ALA A 49 -0.60 -3.66 1.00
CA ALA A 49 0.76 -3.16 1.07
C ALA A 49 1.10 -2.36 -0.17
N GLU A 50 0.60 -2.76 -1.32
CA GLU A 50 0.84 -2.01 -2.54
C GLU A 50 0.18 -0.64 -2.47
N VAL A 51 -1.02 -0.56 -1.91
CA VAL A 51 -1.68 0.72 -1.74
C VAL A 51 -0.84 1.63 -0.85
N CYS A 52 -0.36 1.09 0.25
CA CYS A 52 0.47 1.87 1.15
C CYS A 52 1.74 2.34 0.45
N GLN A 53 2.34 1.47 -0.34
CA GLN A 53 3.56 1.82 -1.04
C GLN A 53 3.31 2.92 -2.06
N HIS A 54 2.16 2.87 -2.71
CA HIS A 54 1.80 3.91 -3.66
C HIS A 54 1.80 5.29 -3.00
N TRP A 55 1.17 5.39 -1.84
CA TRP A 55 1.08 6.68 -1.16
C TRP A 55 2.43 7.12 -0.61
N LEU A 56 3.23 6.18 -0.14
CA LEU A 56 4.54 6.53 0.36
C LEU A 56 5.46 7.00 -0.75
N THR A 57 5.36 6.38 -1.91
CA THR A 57 6.15 6.80 -3.05
C THR A 57 5.77 8.22 -3.46
N GLN A 58 4.47 8.49 -3.50
CA GLN A 58 4.05 9.84 -3.85
C GLN A 58 4.49 10.86 -2.83
N ALA A 59 4.42 10.51 -1.56
CA ALA A 59 4.86 11.43 -0.53
C ALA A 59 6.35 11.71 -0.66
N ARG A 60 7.11 10.68 -0.96
CA ARG A 60 8.54 10.84 -1.14
C ARG A 60 8.86 11.74 -2.33
N GLU A 61 8.13 11.56 -3.40
CA GLU A 61 8.32 12.38 -4.57
C GLU A 61 7.97 13.83 -4.31
N ARG A 62 6.92 14.05 -3.53
CA ARG A 62 6.56 15.41 -3.19
C ARG A 62 7.59 16.06 -2.32
N LEU A 63 8.13 15.31 -1.38
CA LEU A 63 9.18 15.87 -0.54
C LEU A 63 10.40 16.21 -1.35
N ALA A 64 10.77 15.32 -2.27
CA ALA A 64 11.94 15.58 -3.09
C ALA A 64 11.72 16.82 -3.95
N ALA A 65 10.53 17.00 -4.47
CA ALA A 65 10.26 18.15 -5.31
C ALA A 65 10.23 19.44 -4.50
N ALA A 66 9.83 19.35 -3.25
CA ALA A 66 9.74 20.54 -2.45
C ALA A 66 11.05 20.95 -1.80
N GLN A 67 12.00 20.04 -1.74
CA GLN A 67 13.25 20.37 -1.10
C GLN A 67 14.11 21.20 -1.98
N PRO A 68 14.80 22.17 -1.45
CA PRO A 68 15.70 22.93 -2.29
C PRO A 68 16.82 22.03 -2.74
N GLN A 69 17.31 22.31 -3.91
CA GLN A 69 18.35 21.53 -4.42
C GLN A 69 19.56 21.75 -3.62
N GLN A 70 20.20 20.72 -3.21
CA GLN A 70 21.36 20.88 -2.49
C GLN A 70 22.44 21.13 -3.36
N ALA A 71 23.00 22.22 -3.26
CA ALA A 71 24.00 22.52 -4.16
C ALA A 71 25.15 21.82 -3.79
N ASP A 72 25.42 21.27 -3.19
CA ASP A 72 26.52 20.63 -2.94
C ASP A 72 27.51 20.84 -3.39
#